data_ece5588345dbc80393337f83a24712a8
#
_entry.id   ece5588345dbc80393337f83a24712a8
#
_cell.length_a   1.000
_cell.length_b   1.000
_cell.length_c   1.000
_cell.angle_alpha   90.00
_cell.angle_beta   90.00
_cell.angle_gamma   90.00
#
_symmetry.space_group_name_H-M   'P 1'
#
loop_
_entity.id
_entity.type
_entity.pdbx_description
1 polymer ?
#
loop_
_entity_poly.entity_id
_entity_poly.type
_entity_poly.pdbx_seq_one_letter_code
_entity_poly.pdbx_strand_id
1 'polypeptide(L)'
;MSSGRLGALALHGAAALTGGIPLRADGEVVGAIGTSGETPDQDESVSLAGAAVSFTTIEVPALTYEAARRVAETVGTVATDRSVAPVVAVVDAEGHLVYLWRPDAAQVASVDVAIDKARTAAIYRRPSKDFEEQAASGRPSALHLARAVPLQGGMPLTPTAPITWPPSRSGMPPCSGTAWARCSADGRPVDAWSSKSLLGRR
;
A
#
# COMPACT_ATOMS: atom_id res chain seq x y z
N MET A 1 -20.19 1.32 -37.80
CA MET A 1 -19.04 1.90 -37.06
C MET A 1 -19.64 2.57 -35.84
N SER A 2 -19.50 1.96 -34.65
CA SER A 2 -19.91 2.62 -33.41
C SER A 2 -19.00 3.83 -33.19
N SER A 3 -19.59 5.00 -32.96
CA SER A 3 -18.87 6.23 -32.63
C SER A 3 -18.19 6.06 -31.26
N GLY A 4 -17.04 5.41 -31.23
CA GLY A 4 -16.26 5.19 -30.03
C GLY A 4 -15.82 6.54 -29.42
N ARG A 5 -15.84 6.64 -28.09
CA ARG A 5 -15.31 7.79 -27.36
C ARG A 5 -13.77 7.76 -27.44
N LEU A 6 -13.22 8.30 -28.55
CA LEU A 6 -11.77 8.35 -28.79
C LEU A 6 -10.99 9.01 -27.63
N GLY A 7 -11.64 9.88 -26.85
CA GLY A 7 -11.04 10.46 -25.64
C GLY A 7 -10.64 9.43 -24.58
N ALA A 8 -11.20 8.23 -24.60
CA ALA A 8 -10.78 7.15 -23.69
C ALA A 8 -9.35 6.67 -23.95
N LEU A 9 -8.82 6.87 -25.17
CA LEU A 9 -7.44 6.54 -25.53
C LEU A 9 -6.41 7.45 -24.83
N ALA A 10 -6.85 8.60 -24.33
CA ALA A 10 -5.99 9.55 -23.61
C ALA A 10 -5.99 9.33 -22.08
N LEU A 11 -6.72 8.33 -21.56
CA LEU A 11 -6.73 8.04 -20.15
C LEU A 11 -5.37 7.49 -19.71
N HIS A 12 -4.72 8.20 -18.80
CA HIS A 12 -3.42 7.77 -18.26
C HIS A 12 -3.59 6.46 -17.48
N GLY A 13 -2.75 5.48 -17.79
CA GLY A 13 -2.79 4.16 -17.14
C GLY A 13 -3.88 3.21 -17.65
N ALA A 14 -4.65 3.60 -18.67
CA ALA A 14 -5.61 2.73 -19.32
C ALA A 14 -5.09 2.23 -20.68
N ALA A 15 -5.11 0.93 -20.89
CA ALA A 15 -4.91 0.32 -22.20
C ALA A 15 -6.29 0.06 -22.85
N ALA A 16 -6.59 0.73 -23.95
CA ALA A 16 -7.85 0.56 -24.67
C ALA A 16 -7.81 -0.69 -25.59
N LEU A 17 -7.46 -1.82 -24.98
CA LEU A 17 -7.36 -3.14 -25.61
C LEU A 17 -8.30 -4.11 -24.90
N THR A 18 -8.87 -5.05 -25.63
CA THR A 18 -9.63 -6.18 -25.07
C THR A 18 -8.71 -7.13 -24.29
N GLY A 19 -9.29 -7.95 -23.42
CA GLY A 19 -8.55 -8.92 -22.61
C GLY A 19 -8.55 -8.61 -21.11
N GLY A 20 -9.05 -7.44 -20.70
CA GLY A 20 -9.21 -7.07 -19.29
C GLY A 20 -10.64 -7.33 -18.78
N ILE A 21 -10.82 -8.24 -17.82
CA ILE A 21 -12.13 -8.61 -17.24
C ILE A 21 -12.10 -8.34 -15.72
N PRO A 22 -13.06 -7.57 -15.18
CA PRO A 22 -13.17 -7.35 -13.74
C PRO A 22 -13.62 -8.63 -13.02
N LEU A 23 -12.97 -8.94 -11.90
CA LEU A 23 -13.37 -10.00 -10.98
C LEU A 23 -14.34 -9.42 -9.94
N ARG A 24 -15.48 -10.08 -9.75
CA ARG A 24 -16.53 -9.59 -8.86
C ARG A 24 -16.86 -10.61 -7.78
N ALA A 25 -17.08 -10.12 -6.56
CA ALA A 25 -17.66 -10.85 -5.46
C ALA A 25 -18.83 -10.03 -4.91
N ASP A 26 -19.99 -10.64 -4.72
CA ASP A 26 -21.23 -10.00 -4.23
C ASP A 26 -21.59 -8.69 -4.97
N GLY A 27 -21.29 -8.64 -6.28
CA GLY A 27 -21.55 -7.47 -7.13
C GLY A 27 -20.44 -6.41 -7.15
N GLU A 28 -19.55 -6.44 -6.18
CA GLU A 28 -18.41 -5.51 -6.08
C GLU A 28 -17.20 -5.99 -6.88
N VAL A 29 -16.44 -5.04 -7.44
CA VAL A 29 -15.17 -5.36 -8.12
C VAL A 29 -14.08 -5.54 -7.07
N VAL A 30 -13.55 -6.76 -6.96
CA VAL A 30 -12.51 -7.14 -5.98
C VAL A 30 -11.13 -7.32 -6.63
N GLY A 31 -11.07 -7.26 -7.94
CA GLY A 31 -9.84 -7.41 -8.70
C GLY A 31 -10.12 -7.44 -10.20
N ALA A 32 -9.13 -7.78 -10.99
CA ALA A 32 -9.30 -7.99 -12.42
C ALA A 32 -8.27 -9.02 -12.93
N ILE A 33 -8.60 -9.66 -14.04
CA ILE A 33 -7.68 -10.47 -14.83
C ILE A 33 -7.43 -9.77 -16.16
N GLY A 34 -6.22 -9.83 -16.66
CA GLY A 34 -5.87 -9.36 -18.01
C GLY A 34 -4.96 -10.36 -18.68
N THR A 35 -5.23 -10.62 -19.94
CA THR A 35 -4.37 -11.44 -20.80
C THR A 35 -3.95 -10.64 -22.02
N SER A 36 -2.78 -10.96 -22.53
CA SER A 36 -2.21 -10.34 -23.73
C SER A 36 -1.20 -11.29 -24.35
N GLY A 37 -1.27 -11.49 -25.65
CA GLY A 37 -0.30 -12.34 -26.35
C GLY A 37 -0.82 -12.87 -27.68
N GLU A 38 -2.13 -12.78 -27.90
CA GLU A 38 -2.79 -13.26 -29.10
C GLU A 38 -3.71 -12.17 -29.72
N THR A 39 -4.72 -12.57 -30.46
CA THR A 39 -5.72 -11.61 -30.96
C THR A 39 -6.61 -11.11 -29.82
N PRO A 40 -7.18 -9.89 -29.92
CA PRO A 40 -8.06 -9.34 -28.89
C PRO A 40 -9.20 -10.26 -28.45
N ASP A 41 -9.84 -10.95 -29.39
CA ASP A 41 -10.95 -11.88 -29.09
C ASP A 41 -10.47 -13.14 -28.36
N GLN A 42 -9.25 -13.61 -28.66
CA GLN A 42 -8.64 -14.75 -27.97
C GLN A 42 -8.22 -14.35 -26.56
N ASP A 43 -7.61 -13.19 -26.38
CA ASP A 43 -7.24 -12.64 -25.09
C ASP A 43 -8.48 -12.48 -24.18
N GLU A 44 -9.59 -11.93 -24.71
CA GLU A 44 -10.85 -11.80 -23.97
C GLU A 44 -11.43 -13.17 -23.58
N SER A 45 -11.44 -14.13 -24.51
CA SER A 45 -11.96 -15.47 -24.26
C SER A 45 -11.22 -16.19 -23.13
N VAL A 46 -9.89 -16.08 -23.09
CA VAL A 46 -9.05 -16.68 -22.04
C VAL A 46 -9.27 -15.97 -20.71
N SER A 47 -9.38 -14.64 -20.71
CA SER A 47 -9.68 -13.86 -19.48
C SER A 47 -11.06 -14.21 -18.91
N LEU A 48 -12.09 -14.39 -19.75
CA LEU A 48 -13.43 -14.80 -19.33
C LEU A 48 -13.41 -16.18 -18.66
N ALA A 49 -12.64 -17.12 -19.19
CA ALA A 49 -12.49 -18.44 -18.59
C ALA A 49 -11.85 -18.35 -17.18
N GLY A 50 -10.84 -17.50 -17.02
CA GLY A 50 -10.23 -17.23 -15.72
C GLY A 50 -11.18 -16.54 -14.74
N ALA A 51 -11.97 -15.58 -15.21
CA ALA A 51 -12.94 -14.85 -14.38
C ALA A 51 -14.13 -15.73 -13.92
N ALA A 52 -14.39 -16.84 -14.58
CA ALA A 52 -15.43 -17.79 -14.21
C ALA A 52 -15.02 -18.75 -13.07
N VAL A 53 -13.76 -18.78 -12.68
CA VAL A 53 -13.29 -19.64 -11.59
C VAL A 53 -13.78 -19.12 -10.24
N SER A 54 -14.28 -19.99 -9.37
CA SER A 54 -14.63 -19.65 -8.00
C SER A 54 -13.37 -19.29 -7.19
N PHE A 55 -13.43 -18.18 -6.46
CA PHE A 55 -12.35 -17.73 -5.59
C PHE A 55 -12.90 -17.22 -4.25
N THR A 56 -12.05 -17.15 -3.24
CA THR A 56 -12.39 -16.59 -1.93
C THR A 56 -11.85 -15.18 -1.81
N THR A 57 -12.59 -14.33 -1.12
CA THR A 57 -12.20 -12.96 -0.77
C THR A 57 -11.89 -12.87 0.71
N ILE A 58 -11.10 -11.86 1.08
CA ILE A 58 -10.90 -11.44 2.46
C ILE A 58 -11.43 -10.02 2.61
N GLU A 59 -12.05 -9.73 3.75
CA GLU A 59 -12.37 -8.35 4.09
C GLU A 59 -11.10 -7.61 4.50
N VAL A 60 -10.86 -6.46 3.85
CA VAL A 60 -9.79 -5.54 4.21
C VAL A 60 -10.45 -4.26 4.74
N PRO A 61 -10.10 -3.79 5.96
CA PRO A 61 -10.63 -2.55 6.47
C PRO A 61 -10.33 -1.39 5.51
N ALA A 62 -11.37 -0.73 5.02
CA ALA A 62 -11.24 0.42 4.15
C ALA A 62 -11.14 1.72 4.96
N LEU A 63 -10.23 2.61 4.58
CA LEU A 63 -10.14 3.94 5.14
C LEU A 63 -11.24 4.82 4.53
N THR A 64 -12.18 5.30 5.34
CA THR A 64 -13.22 6.21 4.87
C THR A 64 -12.67 7.62 4.68
N TYR A 65 -13.27 8.39 3.76
CA TYR A 65 -12.95 9.80 3.55
C TYR A 65 -13.00 10.59 4.86
N GLU A 66 -14.04 10.37 5.67
CA GLU A 66 -14.23 11.09 6.92
C GLU A 66 -13.13 10.76 7.96
N ALA A 67 -12.67 9.50 8.02
CA ALA A 67 -11.55 9.13 8.84
C ALA A 67 -10.24 9.78 8.36
N ALA A 68 -10.00 9.77 7.04
CA ALA A 68 -8.84 10.41 6.44
C ALA A 68 -8.82 11.92 6.70
N ARG A 69 -9.96 12.60 6.56
CA ARG A 69 -10.11 14.01 6.87
C ARG A 69 -9.75 14.32 8.31
N ARG A 70 -10.31 13.57 9.27
CA ARG A 70 -10.00 13.75 10.71
C ARG A 70 -8.52 13.56 11.04
N VAL A 71 -7.87 12.56 10.42
CA VAL A 71 -6.42 12.36 10.57
C VAL A 71 -5.66 13.60 10.11
N ALA A 72 -5.97 14.12 8.93
CA ALA A 72 -5.30 15.30 8.40
C ALA A 72 -5.55 16.56 9.24
N GLU A 73 -6.77 16.79 9.70
CA GLU A 73 -7.13 17.92 10.58
C GLU A 73 -6.39 17.87 11.90
N THR A 74 -6.24 16.69 12.49
CA THR A 74 -5.45 16.50 13.73
C THR A 74 -3.99 16.92 13.52
N VAL A 75 -3.38 16.52 12.38
CA VAL A 75 -2.02 16.95 12.03
C VAL A 75 -1.98 18.47 11.82
N GLY A 76 -2.99 19.06 11.16
CA GLY A 76 -3.11 20.49 10.95
C GLY A 76 -3.13 21.29 12.25
N THR A 77 -3.87 20.81 13.26
CA THR A 77 -3.89 21.44 14.60
C THR A 77 -2.50 21.44 15.23
N VAL A 78 -1.83 20.28 15.27
CA VAL A 78 -0.47 20.14 15.81
C VAL A 78 0.54 21.00 15.05
N ALA A 79 0.38 21.12 13.73
CA ALA A 79 1.24 21.94 12.88
C ALA A 79 1.08 23.44 13.20
N THR A 80 -0.15 23.89 13.44
CA THR A 80 -0.44 25.26 13.86
C THR A 80 0.22 25.60 15.18
N ASP A 81 0.10 24.74 16.17
CA ASP A 81 0.74 24.90 17.50
C ASP A 81 2.27 25.00 17.40
N ARG A 82 2.85 24.37 16.41
CA ARG A 82 4.31 24.39 16.14
C ARG A 82 4.75 25.45 15.15
N SER A 83 3.83 26.27 14.63
CA SER A 83 4.09 27.31 13.61
C SER A 83 4.76 26.74 12.35
N VAL A 84 4.33 25.56 11.91
CA VAL A 84 4.79 24.93 10.66
C VAL A 84 3.62 24.75 9.69
N ALA A 85 3.90 24.73 8.39
CA ALA A 85 2.88 24.62 7.33
C ALA A 85 3.14 23.37 6.45
N PRO A 86 2.97 22.15 6.96
CA PRO A 86 3.18 20.94 6.18
C PRO A 86 2.03 20.69 5.21
N VAL A 87 2.31 19.98 4.13
CA VAL A 87 1.26 19.28 3.36
C VAL A 87 1.00 17.92 4.00
N VAL A 88 -0.26 17.56 4.15
CA VAL A 88 -0.69 16.27 4.70
C VAL A 88 -1.43 15.50 3.64
N ALA A 89 -0.91 14.34 3.25
CA ALA A 89 -1.58 13.40 2.37
C ALA A 89 -1.97 12.15 3.16
N VAL A 90 -3.21 11.72 3.00
CA VAL A 90 -3.73 10.47 3.57
C VAL A 90 -4.13 9.56 2.41
N VAL A 91 -3.59 8.35 2.39
CA VAL A 91 -3.80 7.35 1.35
C VAL A 91 -4.45 6.10 1.94
N ASP A 92 -5.10 5.30 1.09
CA ASP A 92 -5.62 3.97 1.44
C ASP A 92 -4.48 2.92 1.54
N ALA A 93 -4.85 1.67 1.79
CA ALA A 93 -3.88 0.58 1.93
C ALA A 93 -3.12 0.25 0.63
N GLU A 94 -3.68 0.58 -0.52
CA GLU A 94 -3.11 0.41 -1.86
C GLU A 94 -2.24 1.60 -2.28
N GLY A 95 -2.26 2.67 -1.50
CA GLY A 95 -1.50 3.89 -1.73
C GLY A 95 -2.23 4.92 -2.63
N HIS A 96 -3.55 4.82 -2.79
CA HIS A 96 -4.33 5.83 -3.49
C HIS A 96 -4.70 6.99 -2.57
N LEU A 97 -4.69 8.21 -3.11
CA LEU A 97 -4.99 9.40 -2.35
C LEU A 97 -6.48 9.43 -1.95
N VAL A 98 -6.75 9.52 -0.65
CA VAL A 98 -8.10 9.68 -0.10
C VAL A 98 -8.34 11.13 0.32
N TYR A 99 -7.36 11.78 0.97
CA TYR A 99 -7.48 13.16 1.42
C TYR A 99 -6.14 13.89 1.34
N LEU A 100 -6.19 15.18 0.95
CA LEU A 100 -5.04 16.08 0.93
C LEU A 100 -5.40 17.39 1.63
N TRP A 101 -4.57 17.78 2.59
CA TRP A 101 -4.64 19.11 3.21
C TRP A 101 -3.35 19.87 2.89
N ARG A 102 -3.53 21.08 2.37
CA ARG A 102 -2.43 21.98 2.02
C ARG A 102 -2.74 23.40 2.48
N PRO A 103 -2.02 23.93 3.48
CA PRO A 103 -2.13 25.33 3.86
C PRO A 103 -1.50 26.25 2.79
N ASP A 104 -1.92 27.50 2.73
CA ASP A 104 -1.47 28.47 1.72
C ASP A 104 0.05 28.70 1.76
N ALA A 105 0.65 28.67 2.95
CA ALA A 105 2.09 28.85 3.14
C ALA A 105 2.93 27.60 2.85
N ALA A 106 2.30 26.49 2.46
CA ALA A 106 3.05 25.24 2.20
C ALA A 106 3.88 25.36 0.91
N GLN A 107 5.07 24.76 0.96
CA GLN A 107 5.92 24.64 -0.23
C GLN A 107 5.21 23.85 -1.34
N VAL A 108 5.27 24.32 -2.57
CA VAL A 108 4.54 23.73 -3.72
C VAL A 108 4.94 22.28 -3.95
N ALA A 109 6.24 21.97 -3.93
CA ALA A 109 6.77 20.62 -4.15
C ALA A 109 6.35 19.61 -3.07
N SER A 110 5.91 20.08 -1.89
CA SER A 110 5.55 19.20 -0.77
C SER A 110 4.28 18.37 -1.02
N VAL A 111 3.48 18.71 -2.03
CA VAL A 111 2.27 17.94 -2.38
C VAL A 111 2.64 16.53 -2.81
N ASP A 112 3.45 16.41 -3.85
CA ASP A 112 3.87 15.12 -4.38
C ASP A 112 4.71 14.34 -3.36
N VAL A 113 5.61 15.04 -2.66
CA VAL A 113 6.45 14.42 -1.62
C VAL A 113 5.60 13.86 -0.47
N ALA A 114 4.54 14.55 -0.04
CA ALA A 114 3.65 14.05 1.01
C ALA A 114 2.88 12.81 0.55
N ILE A 115 2.37 12.82 -0.69
CA ILE A 115 1.68 11.66 -1.28
C ILE A 115 2.63 10.46 -1.36
N ASP A 116 3.84 10.66 -1.84
CA ASP A 116 4.80 9.58 -2.01
C ASP A 116 5.30 9.00 -0.68
N LYS A 117 5.49 9.85 0.35
CA LYS A 117 5.80 9.38 1.71
C LYS A 117 4.65 8.55 2.29
N ALA A 118 3.41 9.03 2.16
CA ALA A 118 2.23 8.31 2.63
C ALA A 118 2.07 6.97 1.89
N ARG A 119 2.21 6.98 0.56
CA ARG A 119 2.20 5.79 -0.29
C ARG A 119 3.27 4.78 0.12
N THR A 120 4.49 5.24 0.35
CA THR A 120 5.59 4.38 0.83
C THR A 120 5.21 3.69 2.13
N ALA A 121 4.69 4.44 3.10
CA ALA A 121 4.32 3.88 4.40
C ALA A 121 3.16 2.88 4.29
N ALA A 122 2.16 3.13 3.43
CA ALA A 122 1.00 2.26 3.24
C ALA A 122 1.40 0.92 2.61
N ILE A 123 2.04 0.94 1.43
CA ILE A 123 2.33 -0.28 0.66
C ILE A 123 3.42 -1.15 1.31
N TYR A 124 4.38 -0.55 2.00
CA TYR A 124 5.43 -1.27 2.72
C TYR A 124 5.09 -1.53 4.19
N ARG A 125 3.97 -1.01 4.69
CA ARG A 125 3.42 -1.23 6.05
C ARG A 125 4.42 -0.88 7.16
N ARG A 126 5.22 0.18 6.97
CA ARG A 126 6.21 0.67 7.93
C ARG A 126 6.54 2.15 7.67
N PRO A 127 7.09 2.88 8.66
CA PRO A 127 7.49 4.26 8.47
C PRO A 127 8.46 4.44 7.30
N SER A 128 8.28 5.48 6.50
CA SER A 128 9.16 5.76 5.36
C SER A 128 10.59 6.10 5.77
N LYS A 129 10.80 6.58 7.00
CA LYS A 129 12.14 6.82 7.56
C LYS A 129 13.00 5.56 7.64
N ASP A 130 12.41 4.38 7.79
CA ASP A 130 13.15 3.12 7.87
C ASP A 130 13.96 2.86 6.59
N PHE A 131 13.47 3.35 5.44
CA PHE A 131 14.19 3.26 4.18
C PHE A 131 15.32 4.28 4.08
N GLU A 132 15.12 5.49 4.62
CA GLU A 132 16.16 6.51 4.73
C GLU A 132 17.32 6.02 5.60
N GLU A 133 17.00 5.45 6.76
CA GLU A 133 17.99 4.87 7.67
C GLU A 133 18.73 3.68 7.05
N GLN A 134 18.04 2.81 6.29
CA GLN A 134 18.67 1.70 5.57
C GLN A 134 19.64 2.20 4.49
N ALA A 135 19.24 3.21 3.72
CA ALA A 135 20.12 3.80 2.71
C ALA A 135 21.38 4.42 3.35
N ALA A 136 21.21 5.15 4.46
CA ALA A 136 22.30 5.77 5.19
C ALA A 136 23.23 4.74 5.86
N SER A 137 22.70 3.59 6.29
CA SER A 137 23.47 2.52 6.96
C SER A 137 24.14 1.51 6.02
N GLY A 138 24.27 1.83 4.73
CA GLY A 138 25.02 1.00 3.77
C GLY A 138 24.16 0.05 2.93
N ARG A 139 22.84 0.29 2.86
CA ARG A 139 21.93 -0.41 1.93
C ARG A 139 21.35 0.56 0.88
N PRO A 140 22.17 1.05 -0.07
CA PRO A 140 21.72 2.04 -1.06
C PRO A 140 20.63 1.52 -2.00
N SER A 141 20.44 0.21 -2.11
CA SER A 141 19.34 -0.40 -2.87
C SER A 141 17.95 0.01 -2.34
N ALA A 142 17.84 0.50 -1.10
CA ALA A 142 16.59 1.07 -0.57
C ALA A 142 16.11 2.30 -1.37
N LEU A 143 17.02 3.01 -2.05
CA LEU A 143 16.69 4.16 -2.92
C LEU A 143 16.00 3.76 -4.23
N HIS A 144 16.08 2.49 -4.61
CA HIS A 144 15.56 1.96 -5.88
C HIS A 144 14.33 1.06 -5.70
N LEU A 145 13.74 1.04 -4.52
CA LEU A 145 12.52 0.28 -4.27
C LEU A 145 11.35 0.89 -5.05
N ALA A 146 10.59 0.03 -5.73
CA ALA A 146 9.47 0.46 -6.54
C ALA A 146 8.42 1.21 -5.69
N ARG A 147 7.97 2.37 -6.15
CA ARG A 147 6.95 3.21 -5.50
C ARG A 147 7.32 3.62 -4.05
N ALA A 148 8.60 3.65 -3.70
CA ALA A 148 9.08 4.07 -2.39
C ALA A 148 9.89 5.36 -2.49
N VAL A 149 9.63 6.27 -1.54
CA VAL A 149 10.44 7.46 -1.30
C VAL A 149 11.08 7.31 0.08
N PRO A 150 12.41 7.14 0.15
CA PRO A 150 13.11 6.95 1.42
C PRO A 150 13.36 8.29 2.12
N LEU A 151 12.27 8.94 2.52
CA LEU A 151 12.27 10.21 3.25
C LEU A 151 11.39 10.10 4.48
N GLN A 152 11.88 10.54 5.62
CA GLN A 152 11.12 10.58 6.87
C GLN A 152 9.82 11.39 6.74
N GLY A 153 8.74 10.92 7.39
CA GLY A 153 7.46 11.62 7.52
C GLY A 153 6.24 10.81 7.07
N GLY A 154 6.40 9.70 6.34
CA GLY A 154 5.31 8.77 6.07
C GLY A 154 5.15 7.78 7.23
N MET A 155 3.91 7.62 7.72
CA MET A 155 3.56 6.72 8.81
C MET A 155 2.39 5.83 8.40
N PRO A 156 2.44 4.49 8.63
CA PRO A 156 1.29 3.65 8.39
C PRO A 156 0.18 3.97 9.39
N LEU A 157 -1.05 4.02 8.92
CA LEU A 157 -2.23 4.13 9.78
C LEU A 157 -2.64 2.72 10.21
N THR A 158 -2.64 2.49 11.52
CA THR A 158 -3.13 1.24 12.11
C THR A 158 -4.42 1.54 12.89
N PRO A 159 -5.49 0.74 12.70
CA PRO A 159 -6.69 0.90 13.51
C PRO A 159 -6.35 0.76 15.00
N THR A 160 -7.00 1.57 15.83
CA THR A 160 -6.83 1.53 17.30
C THR A 160 -7.51 0.30 17.92
N ALA A 161 -8.45 -0.33 17.21
CA ALA A 161 -9.04 -1.60 17.59
C ALA A 161 -8.18 -2.75 17.04
N PRO A 162 -8.02 -3.85 17.79
CA PRO A 162 -7.36 -5.02 17.25
C PRO A 162 -8.07 -5.49 15.99
N ILE A 163 -7.34 -5.58 14.88
CA ILE A 163 -7.84 -6.26 13.68
C ILE A 163 -8.00 -7.71 14.10
N THR A 164 -9.23 -8.15 14.33
CA THR A 164 -9.51 -9.57 14.46
C THR A 164 -9.38 -10.18 13.06
N TRP A 165 -8.22 -10.69 12.75
CA TRP A 165 -8.08 -11.60 11.62
C TRP A 165 -9.06 -12.74 11.82
N PRO A 166 -9.78 -13.18 10.79
CA PRO A 166 -10.54 -14.42 10.91
C PRO A 166 -9.58 -15.48 11.45
N PRO A 167 -10.02 -16.36 12.38
CA PRO A 167 -9.13 -17.27 13.05
C PRO A 167 -8.42 -18.13 12.01
N SER A 168 -7.16 -17.80 11.75
CA SER A 168 -6.27 -18.69 11.02
C SER A 168 -6.23 -19.97 11.83
N ARG A 169 -6.81 -21.04 11.27
CA ARG A 169 -6.71 -22.42 11.74
C ARG A 169 -6.12 -22.55 13.15
N SER A 170 -7.04 -22.83 14.10
CA SER A 170 -6.83 -23.22 15.51
C SER A 170 -5.35 -23.18 16.01
N GLY A 171 -5.04 -22.30 16.92
CA GLY A 171 -4.00 -22.50 17.90
C GLY A 171 -2.87 -21.47 18.02
N MET A 172 -2.88 -20.34 17.30
CA MET A 172 -1.85 -19.32 17.50
C MET A 172 -2.34 -18.20 18.43
N PRO A 173 -1.58 -17.85 19.50
CA PRO A 173 -1.88 -16.70 20.33
C PRO A 173 -1.68 -15.41 19.53
N PRO A 174 -2.49 -14.35 19.76
CA PRO A 174 -2.32 -13.06 19.10
C PRO A 174 -0.98 -12.44 19.50
N CYS A 175 -0.19 -12.01 18.49
CA CYS A 175 0.99 -11.20 18.71
C CYS A 175 0.55 -9.81 19.22
N SER A 176 0.56 -9.59 20.54
CA SER A 176 0.35 -8.30 21.16
C SER A 176 1.72 -7.66 21.45
N GLY A 177 2.03 -6.56 20.75
CA GLY A 177 3.23 -5.77 21.06
C GLY A 177 3.71 -4.94 19.88
N THR A 178 4.14 -3.72 20.18
CA THR A 178 4.68 -2.71 19.26
C THR A 178 6.07 -3.05 18.67
N ALA A 179 6.51 -4.29 18.81
CA ALA A 179 7.74 -4.79 18.21
C ALA A 179 7.37 -5.85 17.17
N TRP A 180 7.80 -5.65 15.93
CA TRP A 180 7.72 -6.63 14.87
C TRP A 180 8.63 -7.83 15.20
N ALA A 181 8.18 -8.72 16.10
CA ALA A 181 8.81 -9.99 16.29
C ALA A 181 8.54 -10.86 15.05
N ARG A 182 9.59 -11.30 14.38
CA ARG A 182 9.49 -12.28 13.31
C ARG A 182 8.99 -13.57 13.93
N CYS A 183 7.84 -14.03 13.50
CA CYS A 183 7.38 -15.38 13.82
C CYS A 183 7.88 -16.34 12.74
N SER A 184 8.46 -17.45 13.15
CA SER A 184 8.74 -18.58 12.25
C SER A 184 7.43 -19.24 11.79
N ALA A 185 7.48 -20.05 10.74
CA ALA A 185 6.30 -20.71 10.16
C ALA A 185 5.55 -21.64 11.15
N ASP A 186 6.15 -21.95 12.29
CA ASP A 186 5.62 -22.75 13.40
C ASP A 186 5.16 -21.92 14.61
N GLY A 187 5.11 -20.57 14.47
CA GLY A 187 4.54 -19.66 15.46
C GLY A 187 5.41 -19.36 16.67
N ARG A 188 6.67 -19.72 16.67
CA ARG A 188 7.62 -19.42 17.75
C ARG A 188 8.33 -18.09 17.51
N PRO A 189 8.60 -17.29 18.57
CA PRO A 189 9.47 -16.13 18.45
C PRO A 189 10.86 -16.59 18.00
N VAL A 190 11.38 -16.02 16.91
CA VAL A 190 12.80 -16.18 16.55
C VAL A 190 13.58 -15.13 17.32
N ASP A 191 14.32 -15.56 18.32
CA ASP A 191 15.26 -14.73 19.04
C ASP A 191 16.26 -14.11 18.07
N ALA A 192 16.62 -12.86 18.36
CA ALA A 192 17.57 -12.09 17.57
C ALA A 192 18.81 -12.94 17.25
N TRP A 193 19.10 -13.05 15.98
CA TRP A 193 20.27 -13.76 15.46
C TRP A 193 21.53 -13.21 16.12
N SER A 194 22.07 -13.96 17.07
CA SER A 194 23.36 -13.68 17.64
C SER A 194 24.41 -13.99 16.56
N SER A 195 25.03 -12.93 16.06
CA SER A 195 26.18 -12.98 15.15
C SER A 195 27.43 -13.51 15.88
N LYS A 196 27.42 -14.78 16.31
CA LYS A 196 28.60 -15.48 16.83
C LYS A 196 28.52 -16.93 16.42
N SER A 197 29.02 -17.25 15.24
CA SER A 197 29.71 -18.52 14.91
C SER A 197 29.85 -18.73 13.41
N LEU A 198 30.68 -17.95 12.74
CA LEU A 198 31.31 -18.35 11.47
C LEU A 198 32.75 -17.77 11.39
N LEU A 199 33.52 -17.98 12.47
CA LEU A 199 34.98 -17.92 12.43
C LEU A 199 35.46 -19.18 13.14
N GLY A 200 35.76 -20.21 12.38
CA GLY A 200 36.45 -21.38 12.87
C GLY A 200 36.11 -22.63 12.10
N ARG A 201 36.83 -22.86 10.99
CA ARG A 201 37.58 -24.09 10.63
C ARG A 201 38.00 -24.01 9.17
N ARG A 202 39.33 -23.75 9.05
CA ARG A 202 40.31 -24.18 8.03
C ARG A 202 39.90 -24.15 6.57
#